data_162fc2379696632be4a20c183ca60fdd
#
_entry.id   162fc2379696632be4a20c183ca60fdd
#
_cell.length_a   1.000
_cell.length_b   1.000
_cell.length_c   1.000
_cell.angle_alpha   90.00
_cell.angle_beta   90.00
_cell.angle_gamma   90.00
#
_symmetry.space_group_name_H-M   'P 1'
#
loop_
_entity.id
_entity.type
_entity.pdbx_description
1 polymer ?
#
loop_
_entity_poly.entity_id
_entity_poly.type
_entity_poly.pdbx_seq_one_letter_code
_entity_poly.pdbx_strand_id
1 'polypeptide(L)'
;MRVWLFGVALSFVSQVVCSQPAEEAVSRLQACFQLERALQAGCLETLSRELDHKNNQNSAKPVSRSWVVSETLSPVDYSPIITATTSSQPVAKDAPATLIIRCRGQGTELMVNTEASWRASRAHELQVDLKVNDQPVVTMQWIASPDGRNAIFKEDAVKFLRSLPDGGRIAVSVSDWQGAAHEASFPLTGLDAVREKVAAACKWPPAAGRVAPTGR
;
A
#
# COMPACT_ATOMS: atom_id res chain seq x y z
N MET A 1 -70.43 -14.50 -30.38
CA MET A 1 -69.28 -13.55 -30.64
C MET A 1 -68.42 -13.51 -29.40
N ARG A 2 -67.23 -14.19 -29.43
CA ARG A 2 -66.23 -14.20 -28.34
C ARG A 2 -64.99 -13.50 -28.86
N VAL A 3 -64.67 -12.32 -28.29
CA VAL A 3 -63.54 -11.56 -28.58
C VAL A 3 -62.35 -11.99 -27.63
N TRP A 4 -61.29 -12.54 -28.17
CA TRP A 4 -60.07 -12.88 -27.44
C TRP A 4 -59.14 -11.68 -27.46
N LEU A 5 -58.85 -11.13 -26.28
CA LEU A 5 -57.77 -10.11 -26.11
C LEU A 5 -56.47 -10.83 -25.82
N PHE A 6 -55.55 -10.75 -26.75
CA PHE A 6 -54.15 -11.17 -26.58
C PHE A 6 -53.39 -10.09 -25.79
N GLY A 7 -53.01 -10.40 -24.58
CA GLY A 7 -52.10 -9.58 -23.78
C GLY A 7 -50.66 -9.83 -24.23
N VAL A 8 -49.99 -8.80 -24.74
CA VAL A 8 -48.54 -8.79 -25.05
C VAL A 8 -47.80 -8.48 -23.76
N ALA A 9 -47.10 -9.46 -23.20
CA ALA A 9 -46.20 -9.29 -22.10
C ALA A 9 -44.86 -8.75 -22.64
N LEU A 10 -44.54 -7.47 -22.39
CA LEU A 10 -43.21 -6.90 -22.60
C LEU A 10 -42.25 -7.38 -21.49
N SER A 11 -41.39 -8.32 -21.84
CA SER A 11 -40.28 -8.72 -21.01
C SER A 11 -39.15 -7.67 -21.12
N PHE A 12 -38.99 -6.86 -20.08
CA PHE A 12 -37.81 -6.01 -19.93
C PHE A 12 -36.60 -6.90 -19.59
N VAL A 13 -35.72 -7.11 -20.59
CA VAL A 13 -34.42 -7.68 -20.37
C VAL A 13 -33.50 -6.56 -19.83
N SER A 14 -33.26 -6.57 -18.53
CA SER A 14 -32.25 -5.73 -17.90
C SER A 14 -30.88 -6.21 -18.36
N GLN A 15 -30.25 -5.52 -19.29
CA GLN A 15 -28.87 -5.73 -19.64
C GLN A 15 -27.98 -5.18 -18.52
N VAL A 16 -27.37 -6.09 -17.81
CA VAL A 16 -26.27 -5.78 -16.88
C VAL A 16 -25.09 -5.30 -17.71
N VAL A 17 -24.85 -3.98 -17.71
CA VAL A 17 -23.64 -3.38 -18.28
C VAL A 17 -22.52 -3.64 -17.28
N CYS A 18 -21.80 -4.73 -17.48
CA CYS A 18 -20.61 -5.07 -16.71
C CYS A 18 -19.37 -4.81 -17.59
N SER A 19 -18.49 -3.92 -17.12
CA SER A 19 -17.06 -3.78 -17.47
C SER A 19 -16.68 -3.33 -18.89
N GLN A 20 -16.54 -2.03 -19.10
CA GLN A 20 -16.01 -1.48 -20.35
C GLN A 20 -14.60 -0.79 -20.32
N PRO A 21 -13.75 -0.87 -19.28
CA PRO A 21 -12.45 -0.21 -19.39
C PRO A 21 -11.39 -1.00 -20.18
N ALA A 22 -11.48 -2.34 -20.21
CA ALA A 22 -10.48 -3.17 -20.88
C ALA A 22 -10.69 -3.23 -22.42
N GLU A 23 -11.92 -3.32 -22.88
CA GLU A 23 -12.24 -3.36 -24.32
C GLU A 23 -11.92 -2.03 -25.01
N GLU A 24 -12.13 -0.90 -24.33
CA GLU A 24 -11.78 0.42 -24.86
C GLU A 24 -10.26 0.59 -25.02
N ALA A 25 -9.46 0.10 -24.09
CA ALA A 25 -8.00 0.13 -24.18
C ALA A 25 -7.48 -0.73 -25.34
N VAL A 26 -8.04 -1.92 -25.53
CA VAL A 26 -7.68 -2.82 -26.63
C VAL A 26 -8.05 -2.21 -27.98
N SER A 27 -9.24 -1.63 -28.12
CA SER A 27 -9.71 -0.96 -29.32
C SER A 27 -8.79 0.21 -29.73
N ARG A 28 -8.37 1.05 -28.78
CA ARG A 28 -7.44 2.15 -29.01
C ARG A 28 -6.04 1.66 -29.39
N LEU A 29 -5.59 0.58 -28.79
CA LEU A 29 -4.30 -0.04 -29.14
C LEU A 29 -4.31 -0.55 -30.58
N GLN A 30 -5.39 -1.20 -31.01
CA GLN A 30 -5.57 -1.64 -32.40
C GLN A 30 -5.61 -0.46 -33.37
N ALA A 31 -6.24 0.66 -33.02
CA ALA A 31 -6.25 1.86 -33.84
C ALA A 31 -4.84 2.45 -34.04
N CYS A 32 -3.98 2.42 -32.99
CA CYS A 32 -2.59 2.87 -33.11
C CYS A 32 -1.78 1.98 -34.07
N PHE A 33 -2.05 0.68 -34.13
CA PHE A 33 -1.35 -0.23 -35.04
C PHE A 33 -1.75 -0.06 -36.52
N GLN A 34 -2.88 0.58 -36.78
CA GLN A 34 -3.32 0.89 -38.18
C GLN A 34 -2.76 2.20 -38.73
N LEU A 35 -2.06 2.98 -37.90
CA LEU A 35 -1.42 4.21 -38.35
C LEU A 35 -0.11 3.93 -39.08
N GLU A 36 0.30 4.88 -39.94
CA GLU A 36 1.61 4.85 -40.57
C GLU A 36 2.73 4.82 -39.54
N ARG A 37 3.83 4.12 -39.83
CA ARG A 37 4.96 3.90 -38.89
C ARG A 37 5.47 5.17 -38.21
N ALA A 38 5.45 6.30 -38.88
CA ALA A 38 5.91 7.58 -38.34
C ALA A 38 5.00 8.11 -37.21
N LEU A 39 3.69 7.81 -37.25
CA LEU A 39 2.70 8.24 -36.27
C LEU A 39 2.43 7.20 -35.19
N GLN A 40 2.77 5.95 -35.47
CA GLN A 40 2.52 4.81 -34.56
C GLN A 40 3.22 4.97 -33.25
N ALA A 41 4.49 5.41 -33.21
CA ALA A 41 5.27 5.59 -31.97
C ALA A 41 4.65 6.65 -31.07
N GLY A 42 4.22 7.80 -31.61
CA GLY A 42 3.57 8.85 -30.84
C GLY A 42 2.20 8.46 -30.30
N CYS A 43 1.42 7.66 -31.06
CA CYS A 43 0.14 7.12 -30.62
C CYS A 43 0.32 6.17 -29.43
N LEU A 44 1.28 5.24 -29.51
CA LEU A 44 1.57 4.28 -28.45
C LEU A 44 2.10 4.96 -27.17
N GLU A 45 2.94 5.98 -27.33
CA GLU A 45 3.45 6.74 -26.19
C GLU A 45 2.34 7.52 -25.47
N THR A 46 1.43 8.13 -26.24
CA THR A 46 0.26 8.83 -25.66
C THR A 46 -0.65 7.86 -24.93
N LEU A 47 -0.94 6.69 -25.52
CA LEU A 47 -1.77 5.66 -24.92
C LEU A 47 -1.11 5.08 -23.65
N SER A 48 0.20 4.88 -23.66
CA SER A 48 0.96 4.43 -22.48
C SER A 48 0.82 5.43 -21.34
N ARG A 49 0.99 6.72 -21.60
CA ARG A 49 0.81 7.77 -20.57
C ARG A 49 -0.62 7.82 -20.02
N GLU A 50 -1.62 7.68 -20.86
CA GLU A 50 -3.02 7.64 -20.42
C GLU A 50 -3.34 6.42 -19.57
N LEU A 51 -2.81 5.24 -19.93
CA LEU A 51 -2.97 4.01 -19.15
C LEU A 51 -2.23 4.08 -17.83
N ASP A 52 -1.02 4.64 -17.80
CA ASP A 52 -0.25 4.85 -16.56
C ASP A 52 -0.97 5.84 -15.63
N HIS A 53 -1.57 6.91 -16.16
CA HIS A 53 -2.40 7.83 -15.40
C HIS A 53 -3.65 7.16 -14.81
N LYS A 54 -4.37 6.36 -15.60
CA LYS A 54 -5.56 5.64 -15.14
C LYS A 54 -5.21 4.53 -14.14
N ASN A 55 -4.12 3.82 -14.36
CA ASN A 55 -3.65 2.75 -13.47
C ASN A 55 -3.16 3.30 -12.12
N ASN A 56 -2.48 4.45 -12.15
CA ASN A 56 -2.04 5.15 -10.95
C ASN A 56 -3.21 5.74 -10.13
N GLN A 57 -4.31 6.10 -10.79
CA GLN A 57 -5.54 6.57 -10.11
C GLN A 57 -6.35 5.44 -9.47
N ASN A 58 -6.25 4.21 -9.98
CA ASN A 58 -7.00 3.06 -9.46
C ASN A 58 -6.23 2.21 -8.45
N SER A 59 -4.90 2.31 -8.41
CA SER A 59 -4.06 1.43 -7.58
C SER A 59 -3.59 2.05 -6.26
N ALA A 60 -3.57 3.37 -6.15
CA ALA A 60 -3.11 4.05 -4.94
C ALA A 60 -3.90 5.32 -4.67
N LYS A 61 -4.70 5.32 -3.61
CA LYS A 61 -5.42 6.52 -3.15
C LYS A 61 -4.61 7.19 -2.04
N PRO A 62 -4.20 8.46 -2.20
CA PRO A 62 -3.57 9.19 -1.11
C PRO A 62 -4.58 9.34 0.04
N VAL A 63 -4.23 8.81 1.20
CA VAL A 63 -5.03 8.91 2.44
C VAL A 63 -4.73 10.22 3.13
N SER A 64 -3.50 10.69 2.96
CA SER A 64 -3.03 12.02 3.34
C SER A 64 -1.95 12.43 2.34
N ARG A 65 -1.45 13.66 2.44
CA ARG A 65 -0.31 14.11 1.61
C ARG A 65 0.96 13.26 1.82
N SER A 66 1.03 12.51 2.93
CA SER A 66 2.21 11.75 3.33
C SER A 66 2.08 10.24 3.08
N TRP A 67 0.87 9.70 2.98
CA TRP A 67 0.65 8.26 2.86
C TRP A 67 -0.06 7.88 1.57
N VAL A 68 0.45 6.84 0.92
CA VAL A 68 -0.16 6.19 -0.23
C VAL A 68 -0.64 4.81 0.21
N VAL A 69 -1.92 4.51 0.01
CA VAL A 69 -2.50 3.20 0.34
C VAL A 69 -2.96 2.53 -0.93
N SER A 70 -2.44 1.33 -1.19
CA SER A 70 -2.84 0.47 -2.29
C SER A 70 -3.52 -0.79 -1.77
N GLU A 71 -4.46 -1.29 -2.55
CA GLU A 71 -5.14 -2.55 -2.30
C GLU A 71 -4.96 -3.45 -3.52
N THR A 72 -4.49 -4.66 -3.29
CA THR A 72 -4.28 -5.69 -4.31
C THR A 72 -4.84 -7.01 -3.81
N LEU A 73 -4.92 -8.00 -4.69
CA LEU A 73 -5.30 -9.35 -4.32
C LEU A 73 -4.07 -10.27 -4.31
N SER A 74 -4.01 -11.14 -3.34
CA SER A 74 -3.01 -12.21 -3.30
C SER A 74 -3.22 -13.16 -4.49
N PRO A 75 -2.20 -13.44 -5.28
CA PRO A 75 -2.33 -14.37 -6.42
C PRO A 75 -2.52 -15.83 -5.99
N VAL A 76 -2.35 -16.14 -4.70
CA VAL A 76 -2.42 -17.51 -4.17
C VAL A 76 -3.81 -17.85 -3.66
N ASP A 77 -4.42 -16.95 -2.90
CA ASP A 77 -5.68 -17.19 -2.17
C ASP A 77 -6.73 -16.09 -2.39
N TYR A 78 -6.44 -15.14 -3.29
CA TYR A 78 -7.29 -13.99 -3.60
C TYR A 78 -7.70 -13.15 -2.38
N SER A 79 -6.99 -13.31 -1.26
CA SER A 79 -7.22 -12.45 -0.10
C SER A 79 -6.73 -11.02 -0.36
N PRO A 80 -7.39 -10.00 0.21
CA PRO A 80 -6.94 -8.63 0.04
C PRO A 80 -5.60 -8.39 0.73
N ILE A 81 -4.70 -7.71 0.02
CA ILE A 81 -3.43 -7.20 0.53
C ILE A 81 -3.53 -5.69 0.55
N ILE A 82 -3.48 -5.10 1.73
CA ILE A 82 -3.39 -3.65 1.90
C ILE A 82 -1.93 -3.28 2.15
N THR A 83 -1.44 -2.32 1.38
CA THR A 83 -0.09 -1.78 1.57
C THR A 83 -0.17 -0.26 1.71
N ALA A 84 0.27 0.26 2.83
CA ALA A 84 0.40 1.68 3.07
C ALA A 84 1.89 2.05 3.10
N THR A 85 2.27 3.08 2.36
CA THR A 85 3.65 3.52 2.22
C THR A 85 3.79 5.01 2.47
N THR A 86 4.89 5.41 3.07
CA THR A 86 5.32 6.80 3.15
C THR A 86 6.82 6.89 2.88
N SER A 87 7.22 7.90 2.13
CA SER A 87 8.63 8.11 1.80
C SER A 87 9.32 8.96 2.86
N SER A 88 10.60 8.70 3.08
CA SER A 88 11.43 9.52 3.94
C SER A 88 11.60 10.92 3.36
N GLN A 89 11.75 11.90 4.26
CA GLN A 89 12.27 13.20 3.86
C GLN A 89 13.76 13.05 3.50
N PRO A 90 14.22 13.69 2.43
CA PRO A 90 15.62 13.58 2.05
C PRO A 90 16.55 14.07 3.17
N VAL A 91 17.40 13.19 3.67
CA VAL A 91 18.52 13.51 4.53
C VAL A 91 19.74 13.61 3.62
N ALA A 92 20.55 14.61 3.76
CA ALA A 92 21.46 15.21 2.77
C ALA A 92 22.41 14.29 1.96
N LYS A 93 22.48 12.98 2.21
CA LYS A 93 23.34 12.04 1.47
C LYS A 93 22.75 10.64 1.28
N ASP A 94 21.63 10.31 1.93
CA ASP A 94 21.08 8.97 1.88
C ASP A 94 20.00 8.85 0.80
N ALA A 95 19.97 7.71 0.13
CA ALA A 95 18.92 7.37 -0.80
C ALA A 95 17.56 7.41 -0.10
N PRO A 96 16.47 7.78 -0.79
CA PRO A 96 15.15 7.82 -0.20
C PRO A 96 14.77 6.43 0.32
N ALA A 97 14.30 6.39 1.56
CA ALA A 97 13.76 5.19 2.18
C ALA A 97 12.23 5.23 2.19
N THR A 98 11.60 4.07 2.30
CA THR A 98 10.15 3.93 2.35
C THR A 98 9.76 3.14 3.60
N LEU A 99 8.89 3.71 4.43
CA LEU A 99 8.23 3.01 5.52
C LEU A 99 6.97 2.34 4.97
N ILE A 100 6.84 1.04 5.22
CA ILE A 100 5.80 0.19 4.65
C ILE A 100 5.04 -0.48 5.78
N ILE A 101 3.72 -0.33 5.79
CA ILE A 101 2.79 -1.08 6.61
C ILE A 101 1.99 -1.97 5.67
N ARG A 102 2.07 -3.29 5.85
CA ARG A 102 1.40 -4.24 4.97
C ARG A 102 0.49 -5.16 5.77
N CYS A 103 -0.75 -5.31 5.30
CA CYS A 103 -1.67 -6.34 5.73
C CYS A 103 -1.70 -7.45 4.68
N ARG A 104 -1.41 -8.67 5.09
CA ARG A 104 -1.52 -9.87 4.25
C ARG A 104 -2.17 -11.00 5.04
N GLY A 105 -3.33 -11.46 4.58
CA GLY A 105 -4.16 -12.38 5.35
C GLY A 105 -4.62 -11.72 6.65
N GLN A 106 -4.18 -12.22 7.79
CA GLN A 106 -4.44 -11.60 9.11
C GLN A 106 -3.17 -11.02 9.75
N GLY A 107 -2.02 -11.11 9.06
CA GLY A 107 -0.74 -10.62 9.53
C GLY A 107 -0.51 -9.16 9.16
N THR A 108 -0.10 -8.36 10.14
CA THR A 108 0.37 -6.98 9.91
C THR A 108 1.88 -6.95 10.00
N GLU A 109 2.52 -6.44 8.96
CA GLU A 109 3.97 -6.29 8.86
C GLU A 109 4.31 -4.80 8.81
N LEU A 110 5.37 -4.43 9.52
CA LEU A 110 6.00 -3.12 9.44
C LEU A 110 7.42 -3.30 8.96
N MET A 111 7.84 -2.54 7.96
CA MET A 111 9.18 -2.63 7.40
C MET A 111 9.68 -1.30 6.87
N VAL A 112 10.99 -1.15 6.85
CA VAL A 112 11.67 -0.05 6.17
C VAL A 112 12.42 -0.62 4.98
N ASN A 113 12.12 -0.09 3.81
CA ASN A 113 12.82 -0.38 2.57
C ASN A 113 13.81 0.73 2.28
N THR A 114 15.03 0.36 1.88
CA THR A 114 16.03 1.30 1.38
C THR A 114 16.53 0.80 0.04
N GLU A 115 17.09 1.68 -0.77
CA GLU A 115 17.77 1.26 -2.00
C GLU A 115 19.09 0.51 -1.70
N ALA A 116 19.62 0.67 -0.49
CA ALA A 116 20.81 -0.05 -0.04
C ALA A 116 20.45 -1.49 0.34
N SER A 117 21.39 -2.39 0.09
CA SER A 117 21.28 -3.78 0.54
C SER A 117 21.97 -3.92 1.90
N TRP A 118 21.20 -4.37 2.90
CA TRP A 118 21.71 -4.61 4.24
C TRP A 118 22.56 -5.88 4.29
N ARG A 119 23.75 -5.76 4.85
CA ARG A 119 24.52 -6.95 5.22
C ARG A 119 24.05 -7.40 6.59
N ALA A 120 23.11 -8.32 6.60
CA ALA A 120 22.63 -8.89 7.84
C ALA A 120 23.68 -9.84 8.46
N SER A 121 23.62 -10.01 9.78
CA SER A 121 24.35 -11.07 10.48
C SER A 121 23.92 -12.46 9.97
N ARG A 122 24.60 -13.52 10.41
CA ARG A 122 24.18 -14.91 10.11
C ARG A 122 22.75 -15.20 10.60
N ALA A 123 22.30 -14.51 11.62
CA ALA A 123 20.93 -14.57 12.14
C ALA A 123 19.95 -13.66 11.38
N HIS A 124 20.40 -12.99 10.32
CA HIS A 124 19.62 -11.96 9.60
C HIS A 124 19.13 -10.80 10.47
N GLU A 125 19.75 -10.57 11.62
CA GLU A 125 19.37 -9.50 12.54
C GLU A 125 20.06 -8.18 12.18
N LEU A 126 19.29 -7.10 12.31
CA LEU A 126 19.70 -5.70 12.14
C LEU A 126 19.40 -4.94 13.43
N GLN A 127 20.34 -4.09 13.86
CA GLN A 127 20.06 -3.17 14.95
C GLN A 127 19.34 -1.95 14.39
N VAL A 128 18.23 -1.58 15.00
CA VAL A 128 17.43 -0.43 14.59
C VAL A 128 17.20 0.49 15.75
N ASP A 129 17.63 1.74 15.61
CA ASP A 129 17.36 2.80 16.55
C ASP A 129 16.15 3.61 16.07
N LEU A 130 15.14 3.71 16.92
CA LEU A 130 13.88 4.40 16.65
C LEU A 130 13.76 5.63 17.53
N LYS A 131 13.40 6.75 16.94
CA LYS A 131 13.05 7.98 17.67
C LYS A 131 11.73 8.53 17.17
N VAL A 132 10.75 8.59 18.06
CA VAL A 132 9.42 9.16 17.74
C VAL A 132 9.36 10.58 18.32
N ASN A 133 9.26 11.57 17.45
CA ASN A 133 9.30 12.98 17.84
C ASN A 133 10.52 13.29 18.74
N ASP A 134 10.27 13.89 19.90
CA ASP A 134 11.30 14.26 20.89
C ASP A 134 11.50 13.18 21.96
N GLN A 135 10.93 11.98 21.79
CA GLN A 135 11.09 10.90 22.76
C GLN A 135 12.52 10.34 22.73
N PRO A 136 12.96 9.67 23.80
CA PRO A 136 14.23 8.98 23.80
C PRO A 136 14.34 7.95 22.69
N VAL A 137 15.56 7.74 22.19
CA VAL A 137 15.86 6.68 21.23
C VAL A 137 15.64 5.32 21.88
N VAL A 138 14.97 4.43 21.16
CA VAL A 138 14.77 3.03 21.55
C VAL A 138 15.47 2.14 20.53
N THR A 139 16.39 1.32 21.01
CA THR A 139 17.10 0.33 20.18
C THR A 139 16.34 -0.99 20.17
N MET A 140 16.12 -1.53 18.98
CA MET A 140 15.38 -2.78 18.75
C MET A 140 16.11 -3.67 17.76
N GLN A 141 15.81 -4.97 17.77
CA GLN A 141 16.30 -5.91 16.79
C GLN A 141 15.23 -6.18 15.73
N TRP A 142 15.57 -5.92 14.48
CA TRP A 142 14.74 -6.21 13.32
C TRP A 142 15.37 -7.34 12.50
N ILE A 143 14.66 -7.82 11.47
CA ILE A 143 15.13 -8.89 10.59
C ILE A 143 15.32 -8.33 9.19
N ALA A 144 16.47 -8.63 8.56
CA ALA A 144 16.66 -8.36 7.16
C ALA A 144 15.81 -9.32 6.30
N SER A 145 15.16 -8.80 5.28
CA SER A 145 14.54 -9.64 4.25
C SER A 145 15.60 -10.47 3.51
N PRO A 146 15.22 -11.59 2.86
CA PRO A 146 16.16 -12.44 2.13
C PRO A 146 16.93 -11.71 1.03
N ASP A 147 16.33 -10.70 0.41
CA ASP A 147 16.96 -9.84 -0.61
C ASP A 147 17.83 -8.73 -0.01
N GLY A 148 17.85 -8.60 1.32
CA GLY A 148 18.61 -7.61 2.06
C GLY A 148 18.11 -6.17 1.92
N ARG A 149 16.97 -5.91 1.29
CA ARG A 149 16.47 -4.55 1.02
C ARG A 149 15.51 -4.03 2.07
N ASN A 150 14.87 -4.91 2.82
CA ASN A 150 13.90 -4.53 3.85
C ASN A 150 14.42 -4.89 5.23
N ALA A 151 14.32 -3.95 6.15
CA ALA A 151 14.40 -4.21 7.58
C ALA A 151 12.97 -4.43 8.09
N ILE A 152 12.69 -5.61 8.61
CA ILE A 152 11.36 -6.05 9.01
C ILE A 152 11.26 -6.04 10.54
N PHE A 153 10.25 -5.37 11.06
CA PHE A 153 9.94 -5.31 12.50
C PHE A 153 9.59 -6.69 13.03
N LYS A 154 10.27 -7.12 14.10
CA LYS A 154 10.20 -8.49 14.62
C LYS A 154 9.09 -8.69 15.65
N GLU A 155 8.69 -7.62 16.34
CA GLU A 155 7.75 -7.68 17.44
C GLU A 155 6.29 -7.52 16.98
N ASP A 156 5.37 -7.26 17.89
CA ASP A 156 3.97 -7.01 17.60
C ASP A 156 3.77 -5.67 16.87
N ALA A 157 3.70 -5.73 15.54
CA ALA A 157 3.51 -4.55 14.70
C ALA A 157 2.19 -3.82 15.00
N VAL A 158 1.13 -4.54 15.38
CA VAL A 158 -0.18 -3.95 15.72
C VAL A 158 -0.06 -3.10 16.99
N LYS A 159 0.57 -3.66 18.03
CA LYS A 159 0.80 -2.95 19.29
C LYS A 159 1.69 -1.73 19.08
N PHE A 160 2.76 -1.88 18.31
CA PHE A 160 3.67 -0.78 17.98
C PHE A 160 2.97 0.33 17.19
N LEU A 161 2.27 -0.01 16.10
CA LEU A 161 1.55 0.96 15.29
C LEU A 161 0.47 1.72 16.10
N ARG A 162 -0.16 1.07 17.07
CA ARG A 162 -1.13 1.71 17.97
C ARG A 162 -0.49 2.69 18.95
N SER A 163 0.77 2.49 19.31
CA SER A 163 1.49 3.37 20.22
C SER A 163 2.03 4.64 19.57
N LEU A 164 2.14 4.65 18.24
CA LEU A 164 2.63 5.82 17.51
C LEU A 164 1.59 6.96 17.54
N PRO A 165 1.99 8.22 17.64
CA PRO A 165 1.07 9.37 17.52
C PRO A 165 0.59 9.55 16.07
N ASP A 166 -0.55 10.20 15.87
CA ASP A 166 -0.92 10.74 14.56
C ASP A 166 -0.32 12.13 14.43
N GLY A 167 0.78 12.23 13.73
CA GLY A 167 1.52 13.47 13.51
C GLY A 167 2.94 13.43 14.05
N GLY A 168 3.71 14.44 13.64
CA GLY A 168 5.14 14.45 13.89
C GLY A 168 5.89 13.51 12.94
N ARG A 169 6.96 12.90 13.45
CA ARG A 169 7.86 12.04 12.65
C ARG A 169 8.40 10.86 13.44
N ILE A 170 8.77 9.83 12.75
CA ILE A 170 9.61 8.75 13.26
C ILE A 170 10.94 8.74 12.52
N ALA A 171 12.04 8.88 13.26
CA ALA A 171 13.39 8.69 12.73
C ALA A 171 13.81 7.24 12.98
N VAL A 172 14.39 6.64 11.96
CA VAL A 172 14.84 5.24 11.97
C VAL A 172 16.28 5.23 11.49
N SER A 173 17.17 4.66 12.30
CA SER A 173 18.56 4.38 11.91
C SER A 173 18.77 2.88 11.93
N VAL A 174 19.00 2.30 10.76
CA VAL A 174 19.23 0.86 10.61
C VAL A 174 20.71 0.63 10.45
N SER A 175 21.28 -0.18 11.33
CA SER A 175 22.71 -0.52 11.30
C SER A 175 22.88 -1.99 10.92
N ASP A 176 23.79 -2.23 9.98
CA ASP A 176 24.21 -3.58 9.65
C ASP A 176 25.28 -4.10 10.64
N TRP A 177 25.67 -5.37 10.54
CA TRP A 177 26.65 -5.97 11.41
C TRP A 177 28.08 -5.40 11.25
N GLN A 178 28.33 -4.64 10.17
CA GLN A 178 29.60 -3.95 9.94
C GLN A 178 29.59 -2.52 10.50
N GLY A 179 28.46 -2.07 11.04
CA GLY A 179 28.29 -0.73 11.60
C GLY A 179 27.97 0.34 10.56
N ALA A 180 27.69 -0.05 9.30
CA ALA A 180 27.13 0.88 8.33
C ALA A 180 25.69 1.20 8.73
N ALA A 181 25.40 2.48 8.97
CA ALA A 181 24.08 2.96 9.36
C ALA A 181 23.43 3.73 8.22
N HIS A 182 22.13 3.53 8.05
CA HIS A 182 21.28 4.30 7.16
C HIS A 182 20.17 4.97 7.95
N GLU A 183 20.09 6.28 7.83
CA GLU A 183 19.13 7.09 8.57
C GLU A 183 17.99 7.55 7.65
N ALA A 184 16.78 7.46 8.16
CA ALA A 184 15.60 7.92 7.48
C ALA A 184 14.60 8.55 8.46
N SER A 185 13.87 9.57 8.01
CA SER A 185 12.84 10.21 8.82
C SER A 185 11.52 10.22 8.05
N PHE A 186 10.49 9.65 8.64
CA PHE A 186 9.18 9.48 8.02
C PHE A 186 8.11 10.32 8.72
N PRO A 187 7.23 10.99 7.96
CA PRO A 187 6.09 11.70 8.54
C PRO A 187 5.05 10.71 9.05
N LEU A 188 4.48 11.01 10.23
CA LEU A 188 3.38 10.23 10.83
C LEU A 188 2.01 10.87 10.61
N THR A 189 1.95 12.06 10.00
CA THR A 189 0.69 12.75 9.71
C THR A 189 -0.21 11.91 8.82
N GLY A 190 -1.43 11.61 9.30
CA GLY A 190 -2.40 10.76 8.60
C GLY A 190 -2.26 9.27 8.91
N LEU A 191 -1.42 8.89 9.88
CA LEU A 191 -1.25 7.50 10.31
C LEU A 191 -2.55 6.91 10.88
N ASP A 192 -3.42 7.71 11.52
CA ASP A 192 -4.70 7.24 12.04
C ASP A 192 -5.60 6.67 10.95
N ALA A 193 -5.71 7.37 9.82
CA ALA A 193 -6.48 6.90 8.69
C ALA A 193 -5.88 5.64 8.03
N VAL A 194 -4.55 5.50 8.05
CA VAL A 194 -3.85 4.29 7.62
C VAL A 194 -4.14 3.14 8.57
N ARG A 195 -4.03 3.37 9.89
CA ARG A 195 -4.32 2.36 10.92
C ARG A 195 -5.75 1.84 10.80
N GLU A 196 -6.72 2.72 10.59
CA GLU A 196 -8.12 2.33 10.41
C GLU A 196 -8.30 1.38 9.23
N LYS A 197 -7.72 1.70 8.07
CA LYS A 197 -7.79 0.84 6.88
C LYS A 197 -7.08 -0.49 7.07
N VAL A 198 -5.87 -0.48 7.62
CA VAL A 198 -5.09 -1.70 7.86
C VAL A 198 -5.77 -2.55 8.93
N ALA A 199 -6.31 -1.95 10.00
CA ALA A 199 -7.04 -2.64 11.06
C ALA A 199 -8.30 -3.34 10.53
N ALA A 200 -9.06 -2.69 9.65
CA ALA A 200 -10.25 -3.28 9.03
C ALA A 200 -9.87 -4.49 8.16
N ALA A 201 -8.84 -4.38 7.33
CA ALA A 201 -8.39 -5.45 6.46
C ALA A 201 -7.77 -6.63 7.21
N CYS A 202 -6.87 -6.35 8.18
CA CYS A 202 -6.18 -7.35 8.99
C CYS A 202 -6.97 -7.81 10.22
N LYS A 203 -8.21 -7.34 10.39
CA LYS A 203 -9.07 -7.72 11.53
C LYS A 203 -8.38 -7.57 12.87
N TRP A 204 -7.75 -6.40 13.09
CA TRP A 204 -7.07 -6.16 14.35
C TRP A 204 -8.03 -6.36 15.54
N PRO A 205 -7.58 -6.96 16.63
CA PRO A 205 -8.41 -7.07 17.84
C PRO A 205 -8.79 -5.67 18.32
N PRO A 206 -9.95 -5.49 18.98
CA PRO A 206 -10.31 -4.20 19.55
C PRO A 206 -9.23 -3.71 20.50
N ALA A 207 -8.99 -2.39 20.55
CA ALA A 207 -8.04 -1.83 21.50
C ALA A 207 -8.49 -2.19 22.93
N ALA A 208 -7.61 -2.82 23.69
CA ALA A 208 -7.88 -3.10 25.10
C ALA A 208 -8.20 -1.76 25.81
N GLY A 209 -9.47 -1.57 26.24
CA GLY A 209 -9.89 -0.36 26.95
C GLY A 209 -11.21 0.30 26.53
N ARG A 210 -11.81 -0.06 25.40
CA ARG A 210 -13.20 0.33 25.12
C ARG A 210 -14.16 -0.80 25.50
N VAL A 211 -14.50 -0.88 26.77
CA VAL A 211 -15.73 -1.56 27.20
C VAL A 211 -16.86 -0.77 26.55
N ALA A 212 -17.61 -1.41 25.64
CA ALA A 212 -18.82 -0.82 25.11
C ALA A 212 -19.73 -0.45 26.29
N PRO A 213 -20.36 0.75 26.31
CA PRO A 213 -21.36 1.04 27.34
C PRO A 213 -22.46 0.01 27.19
N THR A 214 -22.60 -0.87 28.19
CA THR A 214 -23.78 -1.73 28.34
C THR A 214 -24.98 -0.81 28.52
N GLY A 215 -25.72 -0.59 27.42
CA GLY A 215 -27.01 0.06 27.47
C GLY A 215 -27.94 -0.76 28.39
N ARG A 216 -28.46 -0.12 29.42
CA ARG A 216 -29.65 -0.50 30.15
C ARG A 216 -30.86 0.10 29.47
#